data_00f40b3dc3d233c8c4107c967116b36f
#
_entry.id   00f40b3dc3d233c8c4107c967116b36f
#
_cell.length_a   1.000
_cell.length_b   1.000
_cell.length_c   1.000
_cell.angle_alpha   90.00
_cell.angle_beta   90.00
_cell.angle_gamma   90.00
#
_symmetry.space_group_name_H-M   'P 1'
#
loop_
_entity.id
_entity.type
_entity.pdbx_description
1 polymer ?
#
loop_
_entity_poly.entity_id
_entity_poly.type
_entity_poly.pdbx_seq_one_letter_code
_entity_poly.pdbx_strand_id
1 'polypeptide(L)'
;MFQKFDERNRNLIVNISGKLVHRDQAGVSPFDSAVQGGDAAWEGLRVYNGRIFALEEHLARLRSSALALAFDGIPENEAIVKEIRRTLEANQMKDGVHIRLTLTRGVKITSGMDPRLNQSGPTLIVLAEHKAPVYSKKGLSLVTSSQRRSPPDCLDPKIHHANLLSSILAKIQANAAGADDAVMLDLRGFIAETNATHLFMVHEGIVRTPTLAACPEGITRATVLDICRVEKIPFEVGDLSLTELYRADEAFCTGTMGELAGVTQVDGRRIGNGEIGPMTERLAALFAKRTASGGTRVVD
;
A
#
# COMPACT_ATOMS: atom_id res chain seq x y z
N MET A 1 0.63 -16.55 -1.06
CA MET A 1 0.62 -17.10 -2.45
C MET A 1 1.69 -16.40 -3.28
N PHE A 2 2.49 -17.11 -4.09
CA PHE A 2 3.43 -16.48 -5.02
C PHE A 2 2.67 -15.74 -6.12
N GLN A 3 2.97 -14.46 -6.31
CA GLN A 3 2.52 -13.74 -7.49
C GLN A 3 3.21 -14.34 -8.72
N LYS A 4 2.42 -14.74 -9.70
CA LYS A 4 2.97 -15.24 -10.98
C LYS A 4 3.31 -14.05 -11.88
N PHE A 5 4.36 -14.20 -12.67
CA PHE A 5 4.68 -13.25 -13.72
C PHE A 5 3.52 -13.20 -14.74
N ASP A 6 3.07 -12.00 -15.08
CA ASP A 6 2.09 -11.80 -16.15
C ASP A 6 2.84 -11.53 -17.46
N GLU A 7 2.63 -12.37 -18.46
CA GLU A 7 3.33 -12.29 -19.73
C GLU A 7 3.12 -10.96 -20.48
N ARG A 8 2.03 -10.25 -20.19
CA ARG A 8 1.80 -8.90 -20.71
C ARG A 8 2.87 -7.91 -20.24
N ASN A 9 3.55 -8.21 -19.14
CA ASN A 9 4.59 -7.38 -18.58
C ASN A 9 5.99 -7.69 -19.16
N ARG A 10 6.11 -8.54 -20.17
CA ARG A 10 7.41 -8.93 -20.75
C ARG A 10 8.17 -7.73 -21.35
N ASN A 11 7.46 -6.85 -22.01
CA ASN A 11 8.03 -5.70 -22.73
C ASN A 11 7.60 -4.36 -22.11
N LEU A 12 7.57 -4.28 -20.76
CA LEU A 12 7.20 -3.06 -20.07
C LEU A 12 8.14 -1.89 -20.39
N ILE A 13 7.53 -0.72 -20.53
CA ILE A 13 8.21 0.57 -20.54
C ILE A 13 8.08 1.17 -19.16
N VAL A 14 9.20 1.47 -18.54
CA VAL A 14 9.32 2.15 -17.23
C VAL A 14 9.65 3.61 -17.47
N ASN A 15 9.06 4.49 -16.69
CA ASN A 15 9.38 5.92 -16.75
C ASN A 15 10.29 6.30 -15.57
N ILE A 16 11.45 6.83 -15.88
CA ILE A 16 12.41 7.33 -14.88
C ILE A 16 12.72 8.80 -15.22
N SER A 17 12.17 9.71 -14.41
CA SER A 17 12.30 11.17 -14.59
C SER A 17 12.00 11.63 -16.03
N GLY A 18 10.87 11.16 -16.60
CA GLY A 18 10.40 11.50 -17.94
C GLY A 18 11.05 10.70 -19.08
N LYS A 19 12.03 9.84 -18.79
CA LYS A 19 12.64 8.93 -19.79
C LYS A 19 11.87 7.61 -19.80
N LEU A 20 11.30 7.27 -20.95
CA LEU A 20 10.63 6.00 -21.19
C LEU A 20 11.67 4.96 -21.65
N VAL A 21 11.87 3.91 -20.85
CA VAL A 21 12.96 2.92 -21.04
C VAL A 21 12.37 1.52 -20.92
N HIS A 22 12.80 0.60 -21.78
CA HIS A 22 12.43 -0.81 -21.65
C HIS A 22 12.87 -1.38 -20.29
N ARG A 23 12.07 -2.23 -19.67
CA ARG A 23 12.31 -2.78 -18.33
C ARG A 23 13.71 -3.36 -18.14
N ASP A 24 14.25 -4.04 -19.15
CA ASP A 24 15.56 -4.68 -19.05
C ASP A 24 16.74 -3.69 -19.16
N GLN A 25 16.45 -2.44 -19.55
CA GLN A 25 17.42 -1.34 -19.63
C GLN A 25 17.16 -0.28 -18.57
N ALA A 26 16.03 -0.39 -17.84
CA ALA A 26 15.66 0.53 -16.77
C ALA A 26 16.63 0.39 -15.60
N GLY A 27 17.20 1.50 -15.16
CA GLY A 27 18.14 1.50 -14.03
C GLY A 27 18.06 2.80 -13.25
N VAL A 28 18.27 2.67 -11.94
CA VAL A 28 18.46 3.78 -11.02
C VAL A 28 19.93 3.86 -10.65
N SER A 29 20.49 5.07 -10.61
CA SER A 29 21.89 5.28 -10.28
C SER A 29 22.27 4.66 -8.94
N PRO A 30 23.43 4.01 -8.79
CA PRO A 30 23.96 3.60 -7.48
C PRO A 30 24.16 4.78 -6.51
N PHE A 31 24.23 6.00 -7.02
CA PHE A 31 24.30 7.24 -6.23
C PHE A 31 22.93 7.81 -5.87
N ASP A 32 21.82 7.20 -6.30
CA ASP A 32 20.49 7.64 -5.89
C ASP A 32 20.28 7.34 -4.40
N SER A 33 19.68 8.28 -3.71
CA SER A 33 19.40 8.20 -2.26
C SER A 33 18.55 6.99 -1.88
N ALA A 34 17.63 6.57 -2.74
CA ALA A 34 16.83 5.38 -2.51
C ALA A 34 17.69 4.10 -2.49
N VAL A 35 18.69 4.00 -3.37
CA VAL A 35 19.60 2.85 -3.44
C VAL A 35 20.54 2.84 -2.25
N GLN A 36 21.07 4.00 -1.84
CA GLN A 36 22.04 4.08 -0.75
C GLN A 36 21.42 4.02 0.65
N GLY A 37 20.20 4.52 0.84
CA GLY A 37 19.64 4.66 2.19
C GLY A 37 18.13 4.45 2.27
N GLY A 38 17.44 4.08 1.19
CA GLY A 38 15.98 3.97 1.18
C GLY A 38 15.29 5.34 1.32
N ASP A 39 16.00 6.44 1.04
CA ASP A 39 15.52 7.82 1.17
C ASP A 39 14.59 8.16 -0.01
N ALA A 40 13.36 7.66 0.10
CA ALA A 40 12.32 7.78 -0.89
C ALA A 40 10.94 7.65 -0.25
N ALA A 41 9.94 8.30 -0.85
CA ALA A 41 8.52 8.09 -0.62
C ALA A 41 7.90 7.36 -1.83
N TRP A 42 6.80 6.65 -1.61
CA TRP A 42 6.14 5.91 -2.69
C TRP A 42 4.64 5.81 -2.51
N GLU A 43 3.94 5.52 -3.62
CA GLU A 43 2.52 5.20 -3.64
C GLU A 43 2.25 3.96 -4.48
N GLY A 44 1.26 3.19 -4.04
CA GLY A 44 0.65 2.15 -4.86
C GLY A 44 -0.67 2.66 -5.41
N LEU A 45 -0.81 2.73 -6.74
CA LEU A 45 -2.03 3.17 -7.39
C LEU A 45 -2.63 2.03 -8.22
N ARG A 46 -3.94 2.06 -8.42
CA ARG A 46 -4.61 1.08 -9.26
C ARG A 46 -5.46 1.75 -10.33
N VAL A 47 -5.34 1.25 -11.55
CA VAL A 47 -6.11 1.73 -12.69
C VAL A 47 -7.31 0.82 -12.92
N TYR A 48 -8.50 1.43 -12.95
CA TYR A 48 -9.79 0.81 -13.25
C TYR A 48 -10.40 1.53 -14.45
N ASN A 49 -10.52 0.87 -15.59
CA ASN A 49 -11.15 1.43 -16.80
C ASN A 49 -10.65 2.84 -17.18
N GLY A 50 -9.34 3.03 -17.22
CA GLY A 50 -8.70 4.31 -17.55
C GLY A 50 -8.69 5.35 -16.42
N ARG A 51 -9.18 5.00 -15.22
CA ARG A 51 -9.24 5.90 -14.06
C ARG A 51 -8.38 5.36 -12.93
N ILE A 52 -7.76 6.26 -12.17
CA ILE A 52 -7.09 5.94 -10.91
C ILE A 52 -7.99 6.38 -9.76
N PHE A 53 -8.39 5.41 -8.92
CA PHE A 53 -9.20 5.70 -7.74
C PHE A 53 -8.39 6.44 -6.68
N ALA A 54 -8.97 7.49 -6.10
CA ALA A 54 -8.37 8.32 -5.05
C ALA A 54 -6.96 8.86 -5.41
N LEU A 55 -6.76 9.25 -6.69
CA LEU A 55 -5.46 9.75 -7.17
C LEU A 55 -4.99 10.99 -6.39
N GLU A 56 -5.88 11.92 -6.10
CA GLU A 56 -5.56 13.16 -5.39
C GLU A 56 -5.09 12.88 -3.96
N GLU A 57 -5.76 11.98 -3.24
CA GLU A 57 -5.39 11.56 -1.89
C GLU A 57 -4.02 10.86 -1.88
N HIS A 58 -3.74 10.00 -2.87
CA HIS A 58 -2.44 9.37 -3.04
C HIS A 58 -1.33 10.39 -3.30
N LEU A 59 -1.55 11.35 -4.19
CA LEU A 59 -0.57 12.40 -4.48
C LEU A 59 -0.37 13.35 -3.29
N ALA A 60 -1.42 13.67 -2.55
CA ALA A 60 -1.33 14.44 -1.31
C ALA A 60 -0.47 13.71 -0.26
N ARG A 61 -0.65 12.40 -0.09
CA ARG A 61 0.16 11.60 0.85
C ARG A 61 1.61 11.47 0.38
N LEU A 62 1.85 11.28 -0.92
CA LEU A 62 3.21 11.28 -1.48
C LEU A 62 3.92 12.61 -1.18
N ARG A 63 3.26 13.74 -1.44
CA ARG A 63 3.78 15.09 -1.18
C ARG A 63 4.04 15.31 0.32
N SER A 64 3.10 14.93 1.19
CA SER A 64 3.25 15.05 2.64
C SER A 64 4.43 14.21 3.14
N SER A 65 4.62 13.00 2.61
CA SER A 65 5.76 12.15 2.92
C SER A 65 7.09 12.75 2.48
N ALA A 66 7.14 13.32 1.27
CA ALA A 66 8.33 13.99 0.75
C ALA A 66 8.67 15.26 1.53
N LEU A 67 7.66 16.05 1.94
CA LEU A 67 7.84 17.22 2.81
C LEU A 67 8.35 16.83 4.20
N ALA A 68 7.82 15.76 4.81
CA ALA A 68 8.29 15.26 6.09
C ALA A 68 9.76 14.77 6.04
N LEU A 69 10.22 14.32 4.88
CA LEU A 69 11.61 13.98 4.60
C LEU A 69 12.44 15.20 4.16
N ALA A 70 11.87 16.40 4.15
CA ALA A 70 12.49 17.65 3.68
C ALA A 70 13.07 17.52 2.25
N PHE A 71 12.29 17.00 1.30
CA PHE A 71 12.67 16.99 -0.11
C PHE A 71 12.51 18.38 -0.72
N ASP A 72 13.51 18.81 -1.48
CA ASP A 72 13.44 20.01 -2.31
C ASP A 72 12.99 19.65 -3.74
N GLY A 73 12.31 20.59 -4.40
CA GLY A 73 11.93 20.45 -5.82
C GLY A 73 10.91 19.33 -6.06
N ILE A 74 10.00 19.07 -5.12
CA ILE A 74 8.92 18.08 -5.29
C ILE A 74 8.11 18.45 -6.54
N PRO A 75 7.96 17.56 -7.54
CA PRO A 75 7.19 17.84 -8.74
C PRO A 75 5.73 18.21 -8.41
N GLU A 76 5.13 19.11 -9.20
CA GLU A 76 3.72 19.41 -9.09
C GLU A 76 2.85 18.21 -9.50
N ASN A 77 1.66 18.11 -8.93
CA ASN A 77 0.77 16.97 -9.16
C ASN A 77 0.47 16.75 -10.64
N GLU A 78 0.28 17.83 -11.41
CA GLU A 78 0.02 17.80 -12.86
C GLU A 78 1.20 17.19 -13.62
N ALA A 79 2.43 17.49 -13.21
CA ALA A 79 3.64 16.90 -13.80
C ALA A 79 3.72 15.40 -13.51
N ILE A 80 3.41 14.97 -12.28
CA ILE A 80 3.36 13.56 -11.90
C ILE A 80 2.28 12.82 -12.71
N VAL A 81 1.07 13.37 -12.78
CA VAL A 81 -0.05 12.79 -13.55
C VAL A 81 0.28 12.68 -15.03
N LYS A 82 0.96 13.68 -15.60
CA LYS A 82 1.45 13.64 -16.99
C LYS A 82 2.39 12.44 -17.20
N GLU A 83 3.33 12.21 -16.29
CA GLU A 83 4.28 11.08 -16.43
C GLU A 83 3.59 9.73 -16.20
N ILE A 84 2.59 9.63 -15.31
CA ILE A 84 1.73 8.45 -15.17
C ILE A 84 1.01 8.16 -16.49
N ARG A 85 0.34 9.15 -17.07
CA ARG A 85 -0.36 9.02 -18.36
C ARG A 85 0.57 8.54 -19.46
N ARG A 86 1.70 9.20 -19.66
CA ARG A 86 2.71 8.82 -20.67
C ARG A 86 3.18 7.37 -20.50
N THR A 87 3.33 6.92 -19.26
CA THR A 87 3.75 5.53 -18.96
C THR A 87 2.66 4.54 -19.32
N LEU A 88 1.40 4.83 -18.98
CA LEU A 88 0.25 3.99 -19.32
C LEU A 88 0.03 3.91 -20.84
N GLU A 89 0.12 5.04 -21.53
CA GLU A 89 0.00 5.12 -22.99
C GLU A 89 1.11 4.33 -23.70
N ALA A 90 2.38 4.48 -23.27
CA ALA A 90 3.52 3.74 -23.83
C ALA A 90 3.37 2.22 -23.67
N ASN A 91 2.66 1.76 -22.65
CA ASN A 91 2.37 0.34 -22.40
C ASN A 91 0.98 -0.09 -22.89
N GLN A 92 0.17 0.79 -23.48
CA GLN A 92 -1.21 0.53 -23.91
C GLN A 92 -2.10 -0.01 -22.78
N MET A 93 -1.90 0.52 -21.56
CA MET A 93 -2.55 0.05 -20.34
C MET A 93 -3.78 0.90 -20.02
N LYS A 94 -4.94 0.24 -19.81
CA LYS A 94 -6.22 0.90 -19.48
C LYS A 94 -6.90 0.32 -18.24
N ASP A 95 -6.69 -0.95 -17.93
CA ASP A 95 -7.39 -1.62 -16.83
C ASP A 95 -6.57 -2.76 -16.22
N GLY A 96 -6.85 -3.10 -14.96
CA GLY A 96 -6.17 -4.17 -14.24
C GLY A 96 -4.68 -3.89 -14.01
N VAL A 97 -4.31 -2.61 -13.91
CA VAL A 97 -2.92 -2.15 -13.78
C VAL A 97 -2.66 -1.65 -12.37
N HIS A 98 -1.53 -2.07 -11.83
CA HIS A 98 -0.94 -1.50 -10.63
C HIS A 98 0.21 -0.58 -11.03
N ILE A 99 0.27 0.59 -10.39
CA ILE A 99 1.37 1.53 -10.53
C ILE A 99 2.13 1.61 -9.21
N ARG A 100 3.42 1.33 -9.24
CA ARG A 100 4.36 1.73 -8.20
C ARG A 100 4.93 3.09 -8.59
N LEU A 101 4.46 4.13 -7.92
CA LEU A 101 4.96 5.49 -8.05
C LEU A 101 6.00 5.73 -6.95
N THR A 102 7.23 6.05 -7.29
CA THR A 102 8.29 6.28 -6.31
C THR A 102 8.94 7.63 -6.58
N LEU A 103 9.11 8.42 -5.53
CA LEU A 103 9.83 9.68 -5.53
C LEU A 103 11.03 9.54 -4.58
N THR A 104 12.24 9.57 -5.11
CA THR A 104 13.47 9.57 -4.32
C THR A 104 13.95 10.99 -4.10
N ARG A 105 14.82 11.24 -3.11
CA ARG A 105 15.48 12.55 -3.00
C ARG A 105 16.35 12.89 -4.22
N GLY A 106 16.75 11.88 -5.01
CA GLY A 106 17.54 12.03 -6.24
C GLY A 106 18.97 11.55 -6.09
N VAL A 107 19.76 11.84 -7.13
CA VAL A 107 21.14 11.39 -7.27
C VAL A 107 22.09 12.30 -6.48
N LYS A 108 22.98 11.70 -5.70
CA LYS A 108 24.04 12.39 -4.95
C LYS A 108 25.29 12.61 -5.82
N ILE A 109 26.00 13.69 -5.55
CA ILE A 109 27.29 13.97 -6.21
C ILE A 109 28.41 13.02 -5.75
N THR A 110 28.27 12.44 -4.54
CA THR A 110 29.14 11.40 -3.99
C THR A 110 28.37 10.62 -2.95
N SER A 111 28.83 9.43 -2.56
CA SER A 111 28.19 8.62 -1.52
C SER A 111 28.29 9.30 -0.14
N GLY A 112 27.25 9.13 0.68
CA GLY A 112 27.15 9.71 2.01
C GLY A 112 25.70 9.85 2.47
N MET A 113 25.49 10.14 3.77
CA MET A 113 24.16 10.29 4.37
C MET A 113 23.64 11.73 4.40
N ASP A 114 24.50 12.72 4.06
CA ASP A 114 24.09 14.12 4.08
C ASP A 114 23.16 14.43 2.88
N PRO A 115 21.90 14.88 3.11
CA PRO A 115 20.97 15.20 2.04
C PRO A 115 21.43 16.37 1.16
N ARG A 116 22.35 17.24 1.64
CA ARG A 116 22.95 18.32 0.82
C ARG A 116 23.79 17.83 -0.35
N LEU A 117 24.14 16.55 -0.37
CA LEU A 117 24.81 15.91 -1.51
C LEU A 117 23.87 15.71 -2.71
N ASN A 118 22.55 15.81 -2.50
CA ASN A 118 21.55 15.72 -3.56
C ASN A 118 21.36 17.12 -4.21
N GLN A 119 21.91 17.33 -5.38
CA GLN A 119 21.91 18.62 -6.08
C GLN A 119 21.14 18.59 -7.41
N SER A 120 20.61 17.41 -7.80
CA SER A 120 19.94 17.23 -9.10
C SER A 120 18.41 17.26 -9.01
N GLY A 121 17.86 17.43 -7.81
CA GLY A 121 16.42 17.28 -7.55
C GLY A 121 15.96 15.81 -7.49
N PRO A 122 14.67 15.59 -7.19
CA PRO A 122 14.10 14.25 -7.00
C PRO A 122 14.10 13.40 -8.27
N THR A 123 14.25 12.08 -8.12
CA THR A 123 14.01 11.10 -9.19
C THR A 123 12.58 10.59 -9.06
N LEU A 124 11.77 10.78 -10.09
CA LEU A 124 10.42 10.22 -10.19
C LEU A 124 10.46 8.91 -10.98
N ILE A 125 9.94 7.82 -10.41
CA ILE A 125 9.86 6.51 -11.06
C ILE A 125 8.38 6.11 -11.15
N VAL A 126 7.91 5.81 -12.37
CA VAL A 126 6.58 5.27 -12.61
C VAL A 126 6.74 3.87 -13.22
N LEU A 127 6.45 2.87 -12.43
CA LEU A 127 6.39 1.46 -12.85
C LEU A 127 4.94 1.02 -12.89
N ALA A 128 4.40 0.80 -14.09
CA ALA A 128 3.06 0.28 -14.32
C ALA A 128 3.13 -1.20 -14.73
N GLU A 129 2.33 -2.06 -14.10
CA GLU A 129 2.30 -3.50 -14.38
C GLU A 129 0.85 -4.00 -14.46
N HIS A 130 0.57 -4.88 -15.41
CA HIS A 130 -0.63 -5.71 -15.31
C HIS A 130 -0.51 -6.62 -14.11
N LYS A 131 -1.43 -6.49 -13.14
CA LYS A 131 -1.34 -7.22 -11.89
C LYS A 131 -2.73 -7.49 -11.33
N ALA A 132 -3.06 -8.76 -11.21
CA ALA A 132 -4.29 -9.17 -10.53
C ALA A 132 -4.25 -8.77 -9.04
N PRO A 133 -5.41 -8.64 -8.37
CA PRO A 133 -5.46 -8.50 -6.93
C PRO A 133 -4.61 -9.58 -6.25
N VAL A 134 -3.82 -9.16 -5.23
CA VAL A 134 -2.78 -10.01 -4.61
C VAL A 134 -3.38 -11.16 -3.82
N TYR A 135 -4.58 -10.98 -3.29
CA TYR A 135 -5.18 -11.90 -2.33
C TYR A 135 -6.21 -12.84 -2.96
N SER A 136 -6.22 -14.06 -2.44
CA SER A 136 -7.18 -15.09 -2.81
C SER A 136 -8.58 -14.75 -2.29
N LYS A 137 -9.61 -15.04 -3.09
CA LYS A 137 -11.01 -15.00 -2.64
C LYS A 137 -11.37 -16.10 -1.62
N LYS A 138 -10.44 -17.00 -1.29
CA LYS A 138 -10.65 -18.08 -0.31
C LYS A 138 -10.41 -17.65 1.15
N GLY A 139 -10.07 -16.40 1.38
CA GLY A 139 -9.65 -15.89 2.69
C GLY A 139 -8.15 -16.02 2.92
N LEU A 140 -7.66 -15.26 3.89
CA LEU A 140 -6.26 -15.17 4.27
C LEU A 140 -6.01 -15.89 5.60
N SER A 141 -4.84 -16.53 5.70
CA SER A 141 -4.25 -16.96 6.96
C SER A 141 -3.17 -15.98 7.36
N LEU A 142 -3.24 -15.46 8.58
CA LEU A 142 -2.27 -14.54 9.15
C LEU A 142 -1.52 -15.17 10.32
N VAL A 143 -0.30 -14.68 10.58
CA VAL A 143 0.48 -15.02 11.79
C VAL A 143 0.93 -13.73 12.46
N THR A 144 0.97 -13.70 13.78
CA THR A 144 1.51 -12.55 14.52
C THR A 144 3.03 -12.53 14.43
N SER A 145 3.58 -11.43 13.91
CA SER A 145 5.01 -11.22 13.79
C SER A 145 5.65 -10.78 15.11
N SER A 146 6.89 -11.19 15.34
CA SER A 146 7.75 -10.61 16.38
C SER A 146 8.23 -9.19 16.04
N GLN A 147 8.21 -8.82 14.74
CA GLN A 147 8.53 -7.46 14.31
C GLN A 147 7.44 -6.48 14.78
N ARG A 148 7.86 -5.37 15.37
CA ARG A 148 6.96 -4.28 15.77
C ARG A 148 6.96 -3.18 14.74
N ARG A 149 5.84 -2.47 14.61
CA ARG A 149 5.80 -1.23 13.84
C ARG A 149 6.51 -0.13 14.60
N SER A 150 7.27 0.68 13.86
CA SER A 150 7.99 1.82 14.44
C SER A 150 7.03 2.83 15.04
N PRO A 151 7.34 3.38 16.22
CA PRO A 151 6.60 4.51 16.76
C PRO A 151 7.03 5.82 16.09
N PRO A 152 6.26 6.90 16.22
CA PRO A 152 6.56 8.20 15.59
C PRO A 152 7.90 8.81 15.97
N ASP A 153 8.45 8.48 17.13
CA ASP A 153 9.75 8.95 17.65
C ASP A 153 10.97 8.18 17.11
N CYS A 154 10.73 7.15 16.27
CA CYS A 154 11.78 6.46 15.51
C CYS A 154 11.72 6.88 14.05
N LEU A 155 11.06 6.08 13.21
CA LEU A 155 10.75 6.43 11.83
C LEU A 155 9.23 6.43 11.71
N ASP A 156 8.62 7.62 11.66
CA ASP A 156 7.17 7.77 11.67
C ASP A 156 6.55 7.03 10.49
N PRO A 157 5.71 6.01 10.71
CA PRO A 157 5.09 5.23 9.65
C PRO A 157 4.06 6.02 8.82
N LYS A 158 3.67 7.24 9.25
CA LYS A 158 2.86 8.15 8.43
C LYS A 158 3.63 8.69 7.23
N ILE A 159 4.96 8.70 7.29
CA ILE A 159 5.79 8.86 6.10
C ILE A 159 5.69 7.56 5.30
N HIS A 160 5.07 7.61 4.13
CA HIS A 160 4.93 6.43 3.27
C HIS A 160 6.26 6.16 2.53
N HIS A 161 7.29 5.85 3.32
CA HIS A 161 8.69 5.74 2.91
C HIS A 161 9.03 4.37 2.29
N ALA A 162 10.17 4.29 1.60
CA ALA A 162 10.67 3.07 0.96
C ALA A 162 11.47 2.15 1.91
N ASN A 163 11.64 2.49 3.18
CA ASN A 163 12.32 1.64 4.18
C ASN A 163 11.37 0.53 4.67
N LEU A 164 11.18 -0.50 3.85
CA LEU A 164 10.21 -1.57 4.09
C LEU A 164 10.80 -2.81 4.76
N LEU A 165 12.03 -2.75 5.29
CA LEU A 165 12.70 -3.93 5.86
C LEU A 165 11.92 -4.56 7.01
N SER A 166 11.31 -3.78 7.91
CA SER A 166 10.48 -4.32 8.99
C SER A 166 9.28 -5.12 8.46
N SER A 167 8.61 -4.61 7.42
CA SER A 167 7.52 -5.29 6.72
C SER A 167 7.99 -6.56 6.00
N ILE A 168 9.17 -6.52 5.37
CA ILE A 168 9.78 -7.68 4.70
C ILE A 168 10.16 -8.76 5.73
N LEU A 169 10.73 -8.40 6.88
CA LEU A 169 11.06 -9.34 7.95
C LEU A 169 9.80 -9.99 8.52
N ALA A 170 8.72 -9.23 8.72
CA ALA A 170 7.43 -9.78 9.12
C ALA A 170 6.88 -10.76 8.05
N LYS A 171 7.00 -10.42 6.76
CA LYS A 171 6.61 -11.31 5.66
C LYS A 171 7.45 -12.59 5.60
N ILE A 172 8.74 -12.53 5.89
CA ILE A 172 9.61 -13.72 5.99
C ILE A 172 9.08 -14.65 7.10
N GLN A 173 8.69 -14.11 8.25
CA GLN A 173 8.07 -14.91 9.33
C GLN A 173 6.75 -15.55 8.89
N ALA A 174 5.88 -14.80 8.20
CA ALA A 174 4.65 -15.35 7.65
C ALA A 174 4.92 -16.50 6.68
N ASN A 175 5.88 -16.34 5.77
CA ASN A 175 6.27 -17.38 4.82
C ASN A 175 6.80 -18.63 5.53
N ALA A 176 7.62 -18.46 6.57
CA ALA A 176 8.15 -19.56 7.35
C ALA A 176 7.05 -20.33 8.13
N ALA A 177 5.99 -19.62 8.54
CA ALA A 177 4.82 -20.20 9.20
C ALA A 177 3.78 -20.77 8.22
N GLY A 178 3.98 -20.65 6.91
CA GLY A 178 3.00 -21.06 5.89
C GLY A 178 1.77 -20.15 5.81
N ALA A 179 1.84 -18.94 6.38
CA ALA A 179 0.77 -17.95 6.36
C ALA A 179 0.88 -17.00 5.15
N ASP A 180 -0.25 -16.38 4.80
CA ASP A 180 -0.31 -15.44 3.68
C ASP A 180 0.36 -14.10 4.01
N ASP A 181 0.13 -13.56 5.22
CA ASP A 181 0.71 -12.31 5.70
C ASP A 181 0.91 -12.32 7.23
N ALA A 182 1.51 -11.27 7.78
CA ALA A 182 1.80 -11.14 9.20
C ALA A 182 1.07 -9.96 9.83
N VAL A 183 0.43 -10.17 10.98
CA VAL A 183 -0.05 -9.10 11.87
C VAL A 183 1.15 -8.49 12.59
N MET A 184 1.28 -7.19 12.56
CA MET A 184 2.31 -6.43 13.27
C MET A 184 1.67 -5.59 14.39
N LEU A 185 2.26 -5.67 15.57
CA LEU A 185 1.83 -4.90 16.73
C LEU A 185 2.67 -3.63 16.88
N ASP A 186 2.11 -2.64 17.58
CA ASP A 186 2.87 -1.50 18.06
C ASP A 186 3.76 -1.87 19.28
N LEU A 187 4.51 -0.93 19.81
CA LEU A 187 5.38 -1.17 20.97
C LEU A 187 4.60 -1.39 22.28
N ARG A 188 3.33 -1.03 22.33
CA ARG A 188 2.45 -1.26 23.49
C ARG A 188 1.79 -2.64 23.46
N GLY A 189 1.92 -3.37 22.31
CA GLY A 189 1.33 -4.69 22.10
C GLY A 189 -0.05 -4.67 21.46
N PHE A 190 -0.57 -3.51 21.04
CA PHE A 190 -1.80 -3.41 20.27
C PHE A 190 -1.56 -3.64 18.79
N ILE A 191 -2.58 -4.09 18.09
CA ILE A 191 -2.54 -4.28 16.63
C ILE A 191 -2.31 -2.93 15.95
N ALA A 192 -1.31 -2.85 15.08
CA ALA A 192 -1.08 -1.69 14.23
C ALA A 192 -1.66 -1.90 12.83
N GLU A 193 -1.17 -2.89 12.13
CA GLU A 193 -1.61 -3.29 10.78
C GLU A 193 -1.03 -4.67 10.43
N THR A 194 -1.08 -5.10 9.16
CA THR A 194 -0.27 -6.23 8.68
C THR A 194 1.07 -5.73 8.11
N ASN A 195 1.87 -6.64 7.55
CA ASN A 195 3.11 -6.26 6.87
C ASN A 195 2.90 -5.40 5.60
N ALA A 196 1.67 -5.34 5.04
CA ALA A 196 1.39 -4.63 3.79
C ALA A 196 0.00 -4.02 3.67
N THR A 197 -0.91 -4.24 4.65
CA THR A 197 -2.31 -3.83 4.59
C THR A 197 -2.83 -3.45 5.97
N HIS A 198 -3.85 -2.59 6.00
CA HIS A 198 -4.58 -2.35 7.24
C HIS A 198 -5.49 -3.52 7.59
N LEU A 199 -5.73 -3.70 8.89
CA LEU A 199 -6.58 -4.74 9.43
C LEU A 199 -7.88 -4.15 9.99
N PHE A 200 -8.96 -4.85 9.72
CA PHE A 200 -10.28 -4.63 10.31
C PHE A 200 -10.78 -5.92 10.93
N MET A 201 -11.63 -5.78 11.92
CA MET A 201 -12.42 -6.88 12.49
C MET A 201 -13.87 -6.47 12.64
N VAL A 202 -14.76 -7.44 12.67
CA VAL A 202 -16.19 -7.24 12.98
C VAL A 202 -16.50 -8.04 14.24
N HIS A 203 -17.15 -7.41 15.20
CA HIS A 203 -17.64 -8.06 16.41
C HIS A 203 -18.98 -7.47 16.80
N GLU A 204 -20.00 -8.31 17.01
CA GLU A 204 -21.36 -7.91 17.32
C GLU A 204 -21.91 -6.87 16.32
N GLY A 205 -21.59 -7.03 15.03
CA GLY A 205 -22.03 -6.13 13.96
C GLY A 205 -21.32 -4.78 13.89
N ILE A 206 -20.34 -4.51 14.76
CA ILE A 206 -19.53 -3.29 14.76
C ILE A 206 -18.22 -3.55 14.00
N VAL A 207 -17.92 -2.73 13.00
CA VAL A 207 -16.65 -2.75 12.26
C VAL A 207 -15.59 -2.00 13.05
N ARG A 208 -14.47 -2.66 13.39
CA ARG A 208 -13.40 -2.07 14.21
C ARG A 208 -12.07 -2.09 13.45
N THR A 209 -11.27 -1.05 13.63
CA THR A 209 -9.92 -0.95 13.06
C THR A 209 -8.97 -0.23 14.02
N PRO A 210 -7.67 -0.59 14.02
CA PRO A 210 -6.68 0.06 14.87
C PRO A 210 -6.56 1.57 14.60
N THR A 211 -6.07 2.30 15.60
CA THR A 211 -5.63 3.68 15.45
C THR A 211 -4.46 3.78 14.47
N LEU A 212 -4.18 4.98 13.96
CA LEU A 212 -3.04 5.26 13.07
C LEU A 212 -1.76 5.65 13.84
N ALA A 213 -1.63 5.20 15.09
CA ALA A 213 -0.47 5.57 15.92
C ALA A 213 0.85 4.98 15.41
N ALA A 214 0.80 3.81 14.77
CA ALA A 214 1.99 3.09 14.30
C ALA A 214 1.81 2.50 12.89
N CYS A 215 1.04 3.16 12.03
CA CYS A 215 0.83 2.72 10.65
C CYS A 215 0.53 3.92 9.73
N PRO A 216 0.68 3.77 8.39
CA PRO A 216 0.36 4.83 7.45
C PRO A 216 -1.12 5.22 7.48
N GLU A 217 -1.44 6.40 6.97
CA GLU A 217 -2.82 6.83 6.74
C GLU A 217 -3.38 6.14 5.48
N GLY A 218 -3.95 4.95 5.67
CA GLY A 218 -4.40 4.10 4.56
C GLY A 218 -5.60 4.67 3.82
N ILE A 219 -5.47 4.90 2.52
CA ILE A 219 -6.50 5.47 1.67
C ILE A 219 -7.67 4.49 1.52
N THR A 220 -7.38 3.20 1.27
CA THR A 220 -8.43 2.17 1.25
C THR A 220 -9.12 2.04 2.62
N ARG A 221 -8.35 2.12 3.72
CA ARG A 221 -8.93 2.15 5.08
C ARG A 221 -9.88 3.33 5.25
N ALA A 222 -9.47 4.53 4.88
CA ALA A 222 -10.29 5.74 4.95
C ALA A 222 -11.58 5.60 4.11
N THR A 223 -11.47 5.02 2.92
CA THR A 223 -12.62 4.73 2.04
C THR A 223 -13.60 3.76 2.70
N VAL A 224 -13.12 2.71 3.38
CA VAL A 224 -14.00 1.75 4.09
C VAL A 224 -14.72 2.45 5.25
N LEU A 225 -14.03 3.28 6.03
CA LEU A 225 -14.66 4.04 7.12
C LEU A 225 -15.70 5.04 6.60
N ASP A 226 -15.44 5.66 5.43
CA ASP A 226 -16.42 6.53 4.79
C ASP A 226 -17.62 5.74 4.25
N ILE A 227 -17.42 4.56 3.68
CA ILE A 227 -18.52 3.64 3.33
C ILE A 227 -19.36 3.31 4.57
N CYS A 228 -18.72 2.95 5.68
CA CYS A 228 -19.46 2.67 6.91
C CYS A 228 -20.32 3.86 7.36
N ARG A 229 -19.77 5.08 7.27
CA ARG A 229 -20.50 6.31 7.61
C ARG A 229 -21.72 6.54 6.71
N VAL A 230 -21.53 6.44 5.38
CA VAL A 230 -22.59 6.65 4.38
C VAL A 230 -23.69 5.60 4.49
N GLU A 231 -23.30 4.34 4.67
CA GLU A 231 -24.21 3.19 4.77
C GLU A 231 -24.78 2.98 6.18
N LYS A 232 -24.45 3.88 7.14
CA LYS A 232 -24.85 3.80 8.55
C LYS A 232 -24.47 2.46 9.21
N ILE A 233 -23.32 1.90 8.82
CA ILE A 233 -22.74 0.72 9.45
C ILE A 233 -21.97 1.19 10.70
N PRO A 234 -22.26 0.66 11.89
CA PRO A 234 -21.54 1.02 13.11
C PRO A 234 -20.04 0.71 12.97
N PHE A 235 -19.19 1.65 13.35
CA PHE A 235 -17.75 1.43 13.35
C PHE A 235 -17.03 2.15 14.49
N GLU A 236 -15.89 1.62 14.89
CA GLU A 236 -15.02 2.16 15.93
C GLU A 236 -13.56 2.14 15.46
N VAL A 237 -12.80 3.15 15.90
CA VAL A 237 -11.35 3.23 15.75
C VAL A 237 -10.75 3.30 17.14
N GLY A 238 -9.88 2.34 17.48
CA GLY A 238 -9.33 2.25 18.84
C GLY A 238 -8.11 1.35 18.92
N ASP A 239 -7.54 1.25 20.11
CA ASP A 239 -6.52 0.26 20.40
C ASP A 239 -7.17 -1.13 20.48
N LEU A 240 -6.72 -2.06 19.65
CA LEU A 240 -7.26 -3.41 19.52
C LEU A 240 -6.18 -4.44 19.86
N SER A 241 -6.52 -5.41 20.68
CA SER A 241 -5.62 -6.48 21.08
C SER A 241 -5.77 -7.74 20.21
N LEU A 242 -4.77 -8.62 20.23
CA LEU A 242 -4.88 -9.93 19.58
C LEU A 242 -6.03 -10.77 20.13
N THR A 243 -6.35 -10.65 21.44
CA THR A 243 -7.47 -11.36 22.05
C THR A 243 -8.80 -10.95 21.42
N GLU A 244 -8.99 -9.65 21.12
CA GLU A 244 -10.18 -9.17 20.43
C GLU A 244 -10.23 -9.70 19.01
N LEU A 245 -9.10 -9.71 18.29
CA LEU A 245 -9.01 -10.27 16.94
C LEU A 245 -9.35 -11.77 16.91
N TYR A 246 -8.85 -12.57 17.87
CA TYR A 246 -9.16 -14.00 17.94
C TYR A 246 -10.63 -14.30 18.22
N ARG A 247 -11.35 -13.35 18.86
CA ARG A 247 -12.77 -13.47 19.21
C ARG A 247 -13.69 -12.78 18.22
N ALA A 248 -13.15 -12.15 17.18
CA ALA A 248 -13.92 -11.47 16.16
C ALA A 248 -14.81 -12.45 15.37
N ASP A 249 -16.00 -11.97 14.99
CA ASP A 249 -16.92 -12.72 14.13
C ASP A 249 -16.40 -12.78 12.69
N GLU A 250 -15.75 -11.68 12.23
CA GLU A 250 -15.10 -11.56 10.94
C GLU A 250 -13.81 -10.73 11.07
N ALA A 251 -12.87 -10.93 10.14
CA ALA A 251 -11.74 -10.03 9.96
C ALA A 251 -11.42 -9.88 8.48
N PHE A 252 -10.86 -8.73 8.09
CA PHE A 252 -10.42 -8.47 6.72
C PHE A 252 -9.27 -7.47 6.67
N CYS A 253 -8.48 -7.58 5.60
CA CYS A 253 -7.40 -6.66 5.28
C CYS A 253 -7.84 -5.67 4.20
N THR A 254 -7.24 -4.47 4.19
CA THR A 254 -7.52 -3.44 3.18
C THR A 254 -6.23 -2.83 2.64
N GLY A 255 -6.16 -2.67 1.32
CA GLY A 255 -5.03 -2.03 0.64
C GLY A 255 -5.29 -1.85 -0.84
N THR A 256 -4.58 -0.93 -1.48
CA THR A 256 -4.77 -0.60 -2.91
C THR A 256 -4.60 -1.81 -3.82
N MET A 257 -3.68 -2.72 -3.49
CA MET A 257 -3.39 -3.91 -4.30
C MET A 257 -4.35 -5.07 -4.08
N GLY A 258 -4.87 -5.20 -2.87
CA GLY A 258 -5.69 -6.34 -2.45
C GLY A 258 -7.16 -5.96 -2.29
N GLU A 259 -7.49 -4.67 -2.43
CA GLU A 259 -8.81 -4.13 -2.15
C GLU A 259 -9.26 -4.53 -0.72
N LEU A 260 -10.33 -5.30 -0.59
CA LEU A 260 -10.73 -5.93 0.67
C LEU A 260 -10.55 -7.44 0.55
N ALA A 261 -9.84 -8.03 1.50
CA ALA A 261 -9.56 -9.47 1.55
C ALA A 261 -9.93 -10.04 2.93
N GLY A 262 -10.88 -10.97 2.97
CA GLY A 262 -11.30 -11.61 4.22
C GLY A 262 -10.16 -12.41 4.85
N VAL A 263 -10.10 -12.40 6.17
CA VAL A 263 -9.16 -13.18 6.99
C VAL A 263 -9.94 -14.29 7.69
N THR A 264 -9.54 -15.52 7.45
CA THR A 264 -10.23 -16.72 7.98
C THR A 264 -9.48 -17.40 9.11
N GLN A 265 -8.18 -17.07 9.27
CA GLN A 265 -7.34 -17.67 10.30
C GLN A 265 -6.28 -16.67 10.79
N VAL A 266 -6.00 -16.65 12.09
CA VAL A 266 -4.88 -15.91 12.71
C VAL A 266 -4.22 -16.81 13.76
N ASP A 267 -2.89 -16.99 13.66
CA ASP A 267 -2.09 -17.82 14.59
C ASP A 267 -2.67 -19.24 14.79
N GLY A 268 -3.12 -19.86 13.71
CA GLY A 268 -3.74 -21.17 13.73
C GLY A 268 -5.18 -21.21 14.24
N ARG A 269 -5.75 -20.08 14.71
CA ARG A 269 -7.14 -19.97 15.20
C ARG A 269 -8.05 -19.54 14.07
N ARG A 270 -9.20 -20.17 13.94
CA ARG A 270 -10.26 -19.72 13.04
C ARG A 270 -10.84 -18.40 13.54
N ILE A 271 -11.09 -17.48 12.63
CA ILE A 271 -11.87 -16.26 12.88
C ILE A 271 -13.32 -16.58 12.53
N GLY A 272 -14.25 -16.33 13.45
CA GLY A 272 -15.65 -16.72 13.31
C GLY A 272 -15.80 -18.21 12.99
N ASN A 273 -16.49 -18.51 11.90
CA ASN A 273 -16.66 -19.89 11.40
C ASN A 273 -15.49 -20.39 10.51
N GLY A 274 -14.50 -19.54 10.24
CA GLY A 274 -13.39 -19.83 9.34
C GLY A 274 -13.67 -19.56 7.87
N GLU A 275 -14.73 -18.81 7.58
CA GLU A 275 -15.12 -18.36 6.23
C GLU A 275 -15.15 -16.82 6.17
N ILE A 276 -15.23 -16.26 4.97
CA ILE A 276 -15.40 -14.81 4.80
C ILE A 276 -16.82 -14.45 5.21
N GLY A 277 -16.95 -13.52 6.15
CA GLY A 277 -18.25 -13.18 6.71
C GLY A 277 -19.04 -12.16 5.87
N PRO A 278 -20.35 -12.04 6.13
CA PRO A 278 -21.27 -11.24 5.33
C PRO A 278 -21.00 -9.72 5.38
N MET A 279 -20.47 -9.20 6.48
CA MET A 279 -20.09 -7.79 6.56
C MET A 279 -18.89 -7.49 5.67
N THR A 280 -17.90 -8.37 5.66
CA THR A 280 -16.73 -8.28 4.77
C THR A 280 -17.15 -8.30 3.30
N GLU A 281 -18.04 -9.22 2.92
CA GLU A 281 -18.57 -9.30 1.55
C GLU A 281 -19.36 -8.05 1.16
N ARG A 282 -20.21 -7.54 2.07
CA ARG A 282 -20.97 -6.31 1.87
C ARG A 282 -20.04 -5.10 1.63
N LEU A 283 -19.05 -4.92 2.48
CA LEU A 283 -18.07 -3.82 2.35
C LEU A 283 -17.23 -3.95 1.08
N ALA A 284 -16.82 -5.16 0.71
CA ALA A 284 -16.09 -5.42 -0.54
C ALA A 284 -16.93 -5.06 -1.77
N ALA A 285 -18.22 -5.42 -1.79
CA ALA A 285 -19.14 -5.06 -2.88
C ALA A 285 -19.35 -3.54 -2.98
N LEU A 286 -19.52 -2.84 -1.85
CA LEU A 286 -19.66 -1.39 -1.82
C LEU A 286 -18.37 -0.69 -2.27
N PHE A 287 -17.20 -1.19 -1.86
CA PHE A 287 -15.91 -0.68 -2.32
C PHE A 287 -15.73 -0.88 -3.84
N ALA A 288 -16.01 -2.06 -4.34
CA ALA A 288 -15.95 -2.36 -5.78
C ALA A 288 -16.87 -1.43 -6.60
N LYS A 289 -18.07 -1.12 -6.10
CA LYS A 289 -18.97 -0.14 -6.73
C LYS A 289 -18.35 1.26 -6.79
N ARG A 290 -17.68 1.71 -5.72
CA ARG A 290 -16.98 3.01 -5.70
C ARG A 290 -15.81 3.06 -6.68
N THR A 291 -14.98 2.02 -6.74
CA THR A 291 -13.82 1.97 -7.65
C THR A 291 -14.23 1.88 -9.12
N ALA A 292 -15.34 1.21 -9.41
CA ALA A 292 -15.87 1.09 -10.78
C ALA A 292 -16.37 2.43 -11.36
N SER A 293 -16.93 3.32 -10.52
CA SER A 293 -17.54 4.58 -10.97
C SER A 293 -16.70 5.82 -10.65
N GLY A 294 -15.79 5.72 -9.68
CA GLY A 294 -14.99 6.83 -9.18
C GLY A 294 -13.60 6.95 -9.81
N GLY A 295 -12.86 7.95 -9.32
CA GLY A 295 -11.48 8.17 -9.68
C GLY A 295 -11.25 9.16 -10.83
N THR A 296 -10.00 9.59 -10.94
CA THR A 296 -9.54 10.58 -11.94
C THR A 296 -9.17 9.85 -13.24
N ARG A 297 -9.74 10.28 -14.37
CA ARG A 297 -9.38 9.73 -15.68
C ARG A 297 -7.96 10.12 -16.05
N VAL A 298 -7.16 9.14 -16.42
CA VAL A 298 -5.75 9.31 -16.80
C VAL A 298 -5.45 8.82 -18.22
N VAL A 299 -6.20 7.84 -18.73
CA VAL A 299 -6.14 7.36 -20.12
C VAL A 299 -7.55 7.07 -20.63
N ASP A 300 -7.74 7.11 -21.97
CA ASP A 300 -9.02 6.85 -22.66
C ASP A 300 -9.22 5.37 -22.99
#